data_15c48cca171a4de92f67ca7d91cd3584
#
_entry.id   15c48cca171a4de92f67ca7d91cd3584
#
_cell.length_a   1.000
_cell.length_b   1.000
_cell.length_c   1.000
_cell.angle_alpha   90.00
_cell.angle_beta   90.00
_cell.angle_gamma   90.00
#
_symmetry.space_group_name_H-M   'P 1'
#
loop_
_entity.id
_entity.type
_entity.pdbx_description
1 polymer ?
#
loop_
_entity_poly.entity_id
_entity_poly.type
_entity_poly.pdbx_seq_one_letter_code
_entity_poly.pdbx_strand_id
1 'polypeptide(L)'
;QKQLIAWAKNRVSHGGAGIKIRLVKGANLAMEKVDAELHGWPQAPYPTKEEVDANYKRMLHEGCRPENAKFVRLGVASHNLFDLAYAQLLRTREGVENRVEFEMLEGMANHQARVVNEAAGGLLLYAPVVNRGDFHNAIAYLVRRLDENTVPENFLHDLFGMTPGDAAWEAQRQRFLRACSLRDRVSADPRRTQNRATESIKLLPPDAPFRNEPDTDWALPHNVAWIREKVAAMRAVPMAEVPAAGEAEVESALQTVANAQAAWRALGFTGRATLLRQVAAGLARHRGGLIATMVSDAGKAVGEADSEVSEAIDFANFYARGFADPAFFDGSNFEPLGTVAVVPPWNFPLAIP
;
A
#
# COMPACT_ATOMS: atom_id res chain seq x y z
N GLN A 1 -5.95 -10.00 -13.37
CA GLN A 1 -6.40 -11.25 -14.01
C GLN A 1 -6.36 -11.16 -15.53
N LYS A 2 -6.93 -10.15 -16.19
CA LYS A 2 -6.92 -10.00 -17.66
C LYS A 2 -5.50 -10.04 -18.25
N GLN A 3 -4.56 -9.32 -17.66
CA GLN A 3 -3.15 -9.34 -18.08
C GLN A 3 -2.53 -10.73 -17.95
N LEU A 4 -2.83 -11.45 -16.86
CA LEU A 4 -2.33 -12.81 -16.63
C LEU A 4 -2.92 -13.79 -17.65
N ILE A 5 -4.20 -13.65 -18.00
CA ILE A 5 -4.83 -14.45 -19.04
C ILE A 5 -4.21 -14.15 -20.41
N ALA A 6 -3.98 -12.87 -20.74
CA ALA A 6 -3.31 -12.47 -21.98
C ALA A 6 -1.89 -13.05 -22.07
N TRP A 7 -1.14 -12.99 -20.97
CA TRP A 7 0.18 -13.60 -20.87
C TRP A 7 0.13 -15.13 -21.06
N ALA A 8 -0.85 -15.82 -20.42
CA ALA A 8 -1.01 -17.26 -20.56
C ALA A 8 -1.38 -17.65 -22.00
N LYS A 9 -2.24 -16.88 -22.66
CA LYS A 9 -2.56 -17.06 -24.09
C LYS A 9 -1.29 -16.98 -24.93
N ASN A 10 -0.51 -15.93 -24.77
CA ASN A 10 0.76 -15.76 -25.49
C ASN A 10 1.74 -16.91 -25.20
N ARG A 11 1.88 -17.33 -23.95
CA ARG A 11 2.75 -18.45 -23.56
C ARG A 11 2.35 -19.75 -24.24
N VAL A 12 1.05 -20.09 -24.23
CA VAL A 12 0.54 -21.34 -24.85
C VAL A 12 0.67 -21.30 -26.35
N SER A 13 0.45 -20.15 -27.00
CA SER A 13 0.63 -20.01 -28.46
C SER A 13 2.09 -20.22 -28.92
N HIS A 14 3.07 -20.08 -28.01
CA HIS A 14 4.49 -20.39 -28.24
C HIS A 14 4.91 -21.77 -27.68
N GLY A 15 3.97 -22.69 -27.50
CA GLY A 15 4.24 -24.07 -27.05
C GLY A 15 4.45 -24.24 -25.54
N GLY A 16 4.22 -23.22 -24.74
CA GLY A 16 4.28 -23.30 -23.28
C GLY A 16 3.00 -23.90 -22.67
N ALA A 17 3.07 -24.33 -21.40
CA ALA A 17 1.91 -24.83 -20.65
C ALA A 17 1.00 -23.69 -20.20
N GLY A 18 -0.31 -23.98 -20.07
CA GLY A 18 -1.27 -23.10 -19.40
C GLY A 18 -0.99 -22.99 -17.90
N ILE A 19 -1.66 -22.04 -17.26
CA ILE A 19 -1.52 -21.79 -15.81
C ILE A 19 -2.85 -21.99 -15.09
N LYS A 20 -2.77 -22.22 -13.76
CA LYS A 20 -3.91 -22.14 -12.85
C LYS A 20 -3.92 -20.78 -12.16
N ILE A 21 -5.10 -20.16 -12.15
CA ILE A 21 -5.35 -18.90 -11.41
C ILE A 21 -6.30 -19.21 -10.26
N ARG A 22 -5.84 -19.03 -9.01
CA ARG A 22 -6.71 -19.10 -7.84
C ARG A 22 -7.42 -17.76 -7.67
N LEU A 23 -8.74 -17.80 -7.60
CA LEU A 23 -9.57 -16.65 -7.27
C LEU A 23 -9.85 -16.61 -5.78
N VAL A 24 -9.48 -15.51 -5.14
CA VAL A 24 -9.70 -15.23 -3.73
C VAL A 24 -10.34 -13.86 -3.55
N LYS A 25 -10.98 -13.62 -2.40
CA LYS A 25 -11.56 -12.33 -2.05
C LYS A 25 -10.57 -11.40 -1.35
N GLY A 26 -9.42 -11.91 -0.96
CA GLY A 26 -8.38 -11.22 -0.21
C GLY A 26 -8.48 -11.50 1.27
N ALA A 27 -7.38 -11.98 1.81
CA ALA A 27 -7.32 -12.50 3.16
C ALA A 27 -6.61 -11.56 4.13
N ASN A 28 -5.95 -10.51 3.66
CA ASN A 28 -5.12 -9.62 4.46
C ASN A 28 -5.62 -8.17 4.44
N LEU A 29 -6.92 -7.95 4.28
CA LEU A 29 -7.47 -6.60 4.13
C LEU A 29 -7.09 -5.66 5.30
N ALA A 30 -7.11 -6.15 6.53
CA ALA A 30 -6.74 -5.36 7.70
C ALA A 30 -5.27 -4.93 7.66
N MET A 31 -4.36 -5.85 7.31
CA MET A 31 -2.93 -5.55 7.18
C MET A 31 -2.66 -4.58 6.02
N GLU A 32 -3.32 -4.76 4.89
CA GLU A 32 -3.22 -3.86 3.73
C GLU A 32 -3.70 -2.44 4.04
N LYS A 33 -4.72 -2.31 4.91
CA LYS A 33 -5.19 -1.00 5.39
C LYS A 33 -4.15 -0.33 6.29
N VAL A 34 -3.60 -1.06 7.24
CA VAL A 34 -2.57 -0.56 8.17
C VAL A 34 -1.33 -0.15 7.39
N ASP A 35 -0.85 -0.99 6.48
CA ASP A 35 0.31 -0.69 5.64
C ASP A 35 0.11 0.57 4.80
N ALA A 36 -1.06 0.70 4.17
CA ALA A 36 -1.39 1.89 3.38
C ALA A 36 -1.46 3.16 4.26
N GLU A 37 -2.01 3.07 5.46
CA GLU A 37 -2.13 4.20 6.39
C GLU A 37 -0.76 4.63 6.92
N LEU A 38 0.09 3.68 7.30
CA LEU A 38 1.45 3.96 7.78
C LEU A 38 2.32 4.69 6.76
N HIS A 39 2.12 4.41 5.46
CA HIS A 39 2.89 5.03 4.39
C HIS A 39 2.16 6.20 3.70
N GLY A 40 0.97 6.56 4.15
CA GLY A 40 0.15 7.60 3.52
C GLY A 40 -0.36 7.25 2.13
N TRP A 41 -0.49 5.96 1.78
CA TRP A 41 -0.95 5.51 0.48
C TRP A 41 -2.46 5.27 0.42
N PRO A 42 -3.08 5.41 -0.76
CA PRO A 42 -4.42 4.88 -0.96
C PRO A 42 -4.42 3.36 -0.76
N GLN A 43 -5.47 2.84 -0.14
CA GLN A 43 -5.65 1.40 0.03
C GLN A 43 -5.73 0.70 -1.34
N ALA A 44 -4.88 -0.31 -1.59
CA ALA A 44 -4.88 -1.06 -2.84
C ALA A 44 -6.12 -1.96 -3.02
N PRO A 45 -6.59 -2.74 -2.01
CA PRO A 45 -7.84 -3.49 -2.09
C PRO A 45 -9.07 -2.60 -2.18
N TYR A 46 -10.20 -3.16 -2.62
CA TYR A 46 -11.48 -2.45 -2.59
C TYR A 46 -11.87 -2.04 -1.17
N PRO A 47 -12.46 -0.85 -0.99
CA PRO A 47 -12.76 -0.32 0.34
C PRO A 47 -13.90 -1.06 1.05
N THR A 48 -14.84 -1.63 0.29
CA THR A 48 -16.00 -2.31 0.83
C THR A 48 -16.05 -3.80 0.47
N LYS A 49 -16.64 -4.59 1.37
CA LYS A 49 -16.84 -6.02 1.15
C LYS A 49 -17.70 -6.30 -0.09
N GLU A 50 -18.68 -5.46 -0.35
CA GLU A 50 -19.57 -5.59 -1.51
C GLU A 50 -18.81 -5.42 -2.83
N GLU A 51 -17.88 -4.47 -2.91
CA GLU A 51 -17.03 -4.28 -4.09
C GLU A 51 -16.05 -5.44 -4.29
N VAL A 52 -15.48 -5.97 -3.19
CA VAL A 52 -14.64 -7.18 -3.22
C VAL A 52 -15.44 -8.36 -3.79
N ASP A 53 -16.65 -8.59 -3.29
CA ASP A 53 -17.52 -9.68 -3.72
C ASP A 53 -18.00 -9.48 -5.18
N ALA A 54 -18.25 -8.25 -5.60
CA ALA A 54 -18.60 -7.91 -6.97
C ALA A 54 -17.42 -8.17 -7.93
N ASN A 55 -16.22 -7.73 -7.57
CA ASN A 55 -15.03 -7.99 -8.38
C ASN A 55 -14.69 -9.49 -8.44
N TYR A 56 -14.88 -10.24 -7.35
CA TYR A 56 -14.73 -11.69 -7.36
C TYR A 56 -15.63 -12.35 -8.42
N LYS A 57 -16.91 -11.95 -8.47
CA LYS A 57 -17.86 -12.43 -9.50
C LYS A 57 -17.44 -12.04 -10.92
N ARG A 58 -16.95 -10.81 -11.09
CA ARG A 58 -16.42 -10.36 -12.39
C ARG A 58 -15.21 -11.20 -12.83
N MET A 59 -14.27 -11.46 -11.92
CA MET A 59 -13.11 -12.31 -12.21
C MET A 59 -13.52 -13.75 -12.53
N LEU A 60 -14.55 -14.27 -11.85
CA LEU A 60 -15.10 -15.59 -12.12
C LEU A 60 -15.67 -15.67 -13.55
N HIS A 61 -16.48 -14.70 -13.95
CA HIS A 61 -17.01 -14.62 -15.33
C HIS A 61 -15.89 -14.55 -16.37
N GLU A 62 -14.89 -13.70 -16.14
CA GLU A 62 -13.78 -13.54 -17.08
C GLU A 62 -12.99 -14.85 -17.26
N GLY A 63 -12.76 -15.59 -16.18
CA GLY A 63 -12.03 -16.85 -16.24
C GLY A 63 -12.85 -18.02 -16.80
N CYS A 64 -14.17 -18.04 -16.59
CA CYS A 64 -15.07 -19.08 -17.11
C CYS A 64 -15.41 -18.92 -18.58
N ARG A 65 -15.05 -17.81 -19.23
CA ARG A 65 -15.25 -17.68 -20.68
C ARG A 65 -14.53 -18.81 -21.42
N PRO A 66 -15.18 -19.56 -22.34
CA PRO A 66 -14.55 -20.68 -23.05
C PRO A 66 -13.26 -20.29 -23.77
N GLU A 67 -13.18 -19.09 -24.34
CA GLU A 67 -11.99 -18.56 -25.01
C GLU A 67 -10.81 -18.28 -24.05
N ASN A 68 -11.06 -18.12 -22.75
CA ASN A 68 -10.05 -17.97 -21.72
C ASN A 68 -9.70 -19.30 -21.04
N ALA A 69 -10.70 -20.13 -20.78
CA ALA A 69 -10.55 -21.43 -20.12
C ALA A 69 -9.65 -22.41 -20.90
N LYS A 70 -9.47 -22.21 -22.20
CA LYS A 70 -8.51 -22.97 -23.02
C LYS A 70 -7.07 -22.80 -22.52
N PHE A 71 -6.73 -21.67 -21.94
CA PHE A 71 -5.36 -21.28 -21.58
C PHE A 71 -5.12 -21.25 -20.08
N VAL A 72 -6.19 -21.08 -19.29
CA VAL A 72 -6.10 -21.01 -17.83
C VAL A 72 -7.10 -21.96 -17.18
N ARG A 73 -6.69 -22.52 -16.04
CA ARG A 73 -7.59 -23.22 -15.13
C ARG A 73 -7.93 -22.27 -13.96
N LEU A 74 -9.14 -22.37 -13.42
CA LEU A 74 -9.53 -21.61 -12.25
C LEU A 74 -9.62 -22.50 -11.02
N GLY A 75 -9.05 -22.02 -9.90
CA GLY A 75 -9.35 -22.49 -8.57
C GLY A 75 -10.29 -21.49 -7.89
N VAL A 76 -11.51 -21.86 -7.66
CA VAL A 76 -12.55 -21.04 -7.01
C VAL A 76 -12.43 -21.24 -5.50
N ALA A 77 -11.69 -20.36 -4.84
CA ALA A 77 -11.46 -20.43 -3.39
C ALA A 77 -12.55 -19.66 -2.65
N SER A 78 -13.42 -20.35 -1.94
CA SER A 78 -14.49 -19.74 -1.13
C SER A 78 -15.09 -20.74 -0.14
N HIS A 79 -15.59 -20.22 0.99
CA HIS A 79 -16.49 -20.92 1.92
C HIS A 79 -17.94 -20.42 1.80
N ASN A 80 -18.17 -19.37 1.02
CA ASN A 80 -19.52 -18.81 0.83
C ASN A 80 -20.32 -19.68 -0.15
N LEU A 81 -21.37 -20.32 0.36
CA LEU A 81 -22.18 -21.24 -0.43
C LEU A 81 -22.88 -20.59 -1.62
N PHE A 82 -23.28 -19.32 -1.52
CA PHE A 82 -23.86 -18.60 -2.66
C PHE A 82 -22.86 -18.43 -3.80
N ASP A 83 -21.58 -18.11 -3.46
CA ASP A 83 -20.53 -17.96 -4.47
C ASP A 83 -20.14 -19.32 -5.08
N LEU A 84 -20.10 -20.39 -4.28
CA LEU A 84 -19.79 -21.73 -4.76
C LEU A 84 -20.90 -22.25 -5.69
N ALA A 85 -22.17 -22.08 -5.31
CA ALA A 85 -23.31 -22.44 -6.16
C ALA A 85 -23.33 -21.62 -7.46
N TYR A 86 -23.03 -20.31 -7.36
CA TYR A 86 -22.92 -19.44 -8.53
C TYR A 86 -21.83 -19.90 -9.48
N ALA A 87 -20.65 -20.23 -8.96
CA ALA A 87 -19.53 -20.73 -9.74
C ALA A 87 -19.85 -22.08 -10.40
N GLN A 88 -20.56 -22.97 -9.68
CA GLN A 88 -21.02 -24.25 -10.20
C GLN A 88 -21.94 -24.06 -11.40
N LEU A 89 -22.98 -23.24 -11.25
CA LEU A 89 -23.92 -22.93 -12.34
C LEU A 89 -23.23 -22.26 -13.53
N LEU A 90 -22.29 -21.34 -13.25
CA LEU A 90 -21.56 -20.62 -14.29
C LEU A 90 -20.65 -21.55 -15.11
N ARG A 91 -19.85 -22.41 -14.46
CA ARG A 91 -18.95 -23.33 -15.18
C ARG A 91 -19.73 -24.32 -16.05
N THR A 92 -20.88 -24.78 -15.56
CA THR A 92 -21.77 -25.68 -16.34
C THR A 92 -22.41 -24.94 -17.52
N ARG A 93 -22.92 -23.73 -17.31
CA ARG A 93 -23.47 -22.91 -18.38
C ARG A 93 -22.47 -22.64 -19.51
N GLU A 94 -21.22 -22.38 -19.14
CA GLU A 94 -20.13 -22.07 -20.08
C GLU A 94 -19.44 -23.33 -20.64
N GLY A 95 -19.79 -24.56 -20.18
CA GLY A 95 -19.21 -25.83 -20.62
C GLY A 95 -17.73 -25.99 -20.30
N VAL A 96 -17.29 -25.48 -19.12
CA VAL A 96 -15.88 -25.42 -18.70
C VAL A 96 -15.62 -26.15 -17.38
N GLU A 97 -16.42 -27.13 -17.02
CA GLU A 97 -16.35 -27.88 -15.77
C GLU A 97 -14.96 -28.48 -15.53
N ASN A 98 -14.32 -28.98 -16.56
CA ASN A 98 -12.98 -29.58 -16.49
C ASN A 98 -11.85 -28.55 -16.36
N ARG A 99 -12.17 -27.25 -16.36
CA ARG A 99 -11.23 -26.13 -16.24
C ARG A 99 -11.42 -25.32 -14.98
N VAL A 100 -12.49 -25.57 -14.22
CA VAL A 100 -12.84 -24.82 -13.02
C VAL A 100 -13.02 -25.77 -11.87
N GLU A 101 -12.16 -25.70 -10.88
CA GLU A 101 -12.18 -26.52 -9.67
C GLU A 101 -12.47 -25.66 -8.44
N PHE A 102 -13.00 -26.28 -7.37
CA PHE A 102 -13.29 -25.59 -6.13
C PHE A 102 -12.18 -25.83 -5.12
N GLU A 103 -11.95 -24.82 -4.28
CA GLU A 103 -10.93 -24.88 -3.25
C GLU A 103 -11.50 -24.38 -1.91
N MET A 104 -11.24 -25.11 -0.83
CA MET A 104 -11.62 -24.72 0.53
C MET A 104 -10.45 -24.93 1.48
N LEU A 105 -10.49 -24.23 2.63
CA LEU A 105 -9.53 -24.47 3.71
C LEU A 105 -9.93 -25.70 4.50
N GLU A 106 -8.97 -26.56 4.76
CA GLU A 106 -9.17 -27.71 5.63
C GLU A 106 -9.51 -27.25 7.06
N GLY A 107 -10.42 -27.96 7.72
CA GLY A 107 -10.80 -27.73 9.11
C GLY A 107 -11.81 -26.61 9.34
N MET A 108 -12.08 -25.74 8.37
CA MET A 108 -12.95 -24.57 8.58
C MET A 108 -14.45 -24.89 8.49
N ALA A 109 -14.85 -25.78 7.59
CA ALA A 109 -16.25 -26.12 7.34
C ALA A 109 -16.35 -27.51 6.70
N ASN A 110 -15.97 -28.57 7.42
CA ASN A 110 -15.79 -29.92 6.90
C ASN A 110 -17.09 -30.52 6.33
N HIS A 111 -18.24 -30.23 6.96
CA HIS A 111 -19.54 -30.72 6.47
C HIS A 111 -19.90 -30.13 5.10
N GLN A 112 -19.62 -28.84 4.88
CA GLN A 112 -19.83 -28.19 3.59
C GLN A 112 -18.83 -28.67 2.54
N ALA A 113 -17.56 -28.87 2.94
CA ALA A 113 -16.53 -29.37 2.04
C ALA A 113 -16.96 -30.73 1.43
N ARG A 114 -17.56 -31.62 2.23
CA ARG A 114 -18.10 -32.90 1.73
C ARG A 114 -19.19 -32.70 0.69
N VAL A 115 -20.16 -31.84 0.96
CA VAL A 115 -21.27 -31.56 0.03
C VAL A 115 -20.75 -30.91 -1.25
N VAL A 116 -19.82 -29.94 -1.15
CA VAL A 116 -19.21 -29.30 -2.32
C VAL A 116 -18.40 -30.30 -3.13
N ASN A 117 -17.62 -31.17 -2.47
CA ASN A 117 -16.87 -32.22 -3.17
C ASN A 117 -17.78 -33.15 -3.98
N GLU A 118 -18.89 -33.57 -3.40
CA GLU A 118 -19.88 -34.42 -4.08
C GLU A 118 -20.56 -33.69 -5.23
N ALA A 119 -21.06 -32.49 -4.99
CA ALA A 119 -21.79 -31.70 -6.00
C ALA A 119 -20.91 -31.22 -7.16
N ALA A 120 -19.63 -30.97 -6.90
CA ALA A 120 -18.68 -30.45 -7.88
C ALA A 120 -17.89 -31.54 -8.61
N GLY A 121 -17.93 -32.78 -8.14
CA GLY A 121 -17.13 -33.89 -8.68
C GLY A 121 -15.65 -33.80 -8.31
N GLY A 122 -15.31 -33.06 -7.23
CA GLY A 122 -13.97 -32.89 -6.70
C GLY A 122 -13.79 -31.56 -5.96
N LEU A 123 -12.88 -31.56 -4.97
CA LEU A 123 -12.54 -30.38 -4.16
C LEU A 123 -11.06 -30.44 -3.77
N LEU A 124 -10.38 -29.34 -3.92
CA LEU A 124 -9.04 -29.15 -3.37
C LEU A 124 -9.13 -28.57 -1.94
N LEU A 125 -8.68 -29.33 -0.95
CA LEU A 125 -8.50 -28.83 0.39
C LEU A 125 -7.10 -28.22 0.55
N TYR A 126 -7.04 -27.00 0.99
CA TYR A 126 -5.80 -26.29 1.26
C TYR A 126 -5.49 -26.30 2.74
N ALA A 127 -4.28 -26.75 3.09
CA ALA A 127 -3.72 -26.66 4.42
C ALA A 127 -2.32 -26.06 4.36
N PRO A 128 -1.88 -25.32 5.39
CA PRO A 128 -0.49 -24.89 5.47
C PRO A 128 0.42 -26.11 5.67
N VAL A 129 1.40 -26.27 4.79
CA VAL A 129 2.42 -27.31 4.90
C VAL A 129 3.75 -26.62 5.20
N VAL A 130 4.30 -26.88 6.39
CA VAL A 130 5.55 -26.27 6.87
C VAL A 130 6.46 -27.32 7.49
N ASN A 131 7.74 -27.05 7.51
CA ASN A 131 8.71 -27.83 8.28
C ASN A 131 8.47 -27.63 9.79
N ARG A 132 8.98 -28.58 10.61
CA ARG A 132 8.83 -28.51 12.07
C ARG A 132 9.39 -27.20 12.66
N GLY A 133 10.50 -26.70 12.13
CA GLY A 133 11.11 -25.43 12.57
C GLY A 133 10.26 -24.19 12.26
N ASP A 134 9.40 -24.27 11.24
CA ASP A 134 8.57 -23.18 10.75
C ASP A 134 7.10 -23.27 11.22
N PHE A 135 6.82 -24.15 12.19
CA PHE A 135 5.45 -24.43 12.64
C PHE A 135 4.71 -23.17 13.15
N HIS A 136 5.43 -22.22 13.74
CA HIS A 136 4.89 -20.92 14.15
C HIS A 136 4.26 -20.14 12.97
N ASN A 137 4.77 -20.29 11.75
CA ASN A 137 4.19 -19.67 10.56
C ASN A 137 2.82 -20.27 10.20
N ALA A 138 2.66 -21.59 10.39
CA ALA A 138 1.36 -22.25 10.22
C ALA A 138 0.34 -21.77 11.26
N ILE A 139 0.76 -21.61 12.53
CA ILE A 139 -0.09 -21.06 13.59
C ILE A 139 -0.50 -19.62 13.24
N ALA A 140 0.43 -18.76 12.88
CA ALA A 140 0.15 -17.38 12.50
C ALA A 140 -0.80 -17.30 11.29
N TYR A 141 -0.66 -18.18 10.32
CA TYR A 141 -1.57 -18.31 9.20
C TYR A 141 -3.00 -18.66 9.66
N LEU A 142 -3.16 -19.66 10.54
CA LEU A 142 -4.46 -20.11 11.03
C LEU A 142 -5.14 -19.07 11.91
N VAL A 143 -4.40 -18.40 12.80
CA VAL A 143 -4.92 -17.32 13.65
C VAL A 143 -5.54 -16.21 12.80
N ARG A 144 -4.84 -15.74 11.77
CA ARG A 144 -5.41 -14.74 10.85
C ARG A 144 -6.68 -15.21 10.14
N ARG A 145 -6.79 -16.51 9.84
CA ARG A 145 -8.03 -17.09 9.26
C ARG A 145 -9.18 -17.09 10.27
N LEU A 146 -8.88 -17.38 11.51
CA LEU A 146 -9.89 -17.33 12.57
C LEU A 146 -10.40 -15.90 12.79
N ASP A 147 -9.49 -14.91 12.87
CA ASP A 147 -9.85 -13.51 13.02
C ASP A 147 -10.75 -13.01 11.87
N GLU A 148 -10.42 -13.37 10.63
CA GLU A 148 -11.23 -13.03 9.46
C GLU A 148 -12.64 -13.63 9.52
N ASN A 149 -12.81 -14.80 10.10
CA ASN A 149 -14.10 -15.49 10.17
C ASN A 149 -15.02 -14.92 11.24
N THR A 150 -14.49 -14.18 12.21
CA THR A 150 -15.28 -13.53 13.27
C THR A 150 -15.90 -12.22 12.83
N VAL A 151 -15.49 -11.65 11.71
CA VAL A 151 -16.02 -10.40 11.18
C VAL A 151 -17.47 -10.57 10.73
N PRO A 152 -18.43 -9.71 11.15
CA PRO A 152 -19.87 -9.84 10.85
C PRO A 152 -20.21 -9.90 9.35
N GLU A 153 -19.35 -9.36 8.48
CA GLU A 153 -19.53 -9.41 7.03
C GLU A 153 -19.09 -10.74 6.41
N ASN A 154 -18.37 -11.59 7.17
CA ASN A 154 -17.90 -12.88 6.68
C ASN A 154 -19.04 -13.90 6.72
N PHE A 155 -19.18 -14.68 5.65
CA PHE A 155 -20.19 -15.73 5.54
C PHE A 155 -20.05 -16.79 6.64
N LEU A 156 -18.83 -17.12 7.05
CA LEU A 156 -18.56 -18.12 8.08
C LEU A 156 -19.04 -17.69 9.49
N HIS A 157 -19.16 -16.38 9.73
CA HIS A 157 -19.72 -15.86 10.98
C HIS A 157 -21.17 -16.35 11.20
N ASP A 158 -21.98 -16.34 10.15
CA ASP A 158 -23.39 -16.71 10.24
C ASP A 158 -23.63 -18.21 10.00
N LEU A 159 -22.64 -18.91 9.46
CA LEU A 159 -22.78 -20.25 8.90
C LEU A 159 -23.35 -21.29 9.88
N PHE A 160 -22.85 -21.30 11.11
CA PHE A 160 -23.14 -22.38 12.10
C PHE A 160 -24.53 -22.30 12.75
N GLY A 161 -25.36 -21.36 12.39
CA GLY A 161 -26.75 -21.28 12.86
C GLY A 161 -27.73 -20.95 11.76
N MET A 162 -27.24 -20.73 10.56
CA MET A 162 -28.04 -20.27 9.44
C MET A 162 -28.83 -21.42 8.79
N THR A 163 -30.13 -21.21 8.64
CA THR A 163 -31.03 -22.10 7.90
C THR A 163 -31.66 -21.38 6.72
N PRO A 164 -31.96 -22.11 5.61
CA PRO A 164 -32.61 -21.50 4.46
C PRO A 164 -33.91 -20.79 4.85
N GLY A 165 -34.01 -19.50 4.58
CA GLY A 165 -35.19 -18.67 4.84
C GLY A 165 -35.19 -17.92 6.16
N ASP A 166 -34.22 -18.13 7.04
CA ASP A 166 -34.06 -17.30 8.25
C ASP A 166 -33.47 -15.91 7.96
N ALA A 167 -33.40 -15.06 8.98
CA ALA A 167 -32.89 -13.69 8.83
C ALA A 167 -31.42 -13.64 8.40
N ALA A 168 -30.58 -14.56 8.88
CA ALA A 168 -29.17 -14.64 8.50
C ALA A 168 -29.02 -15.07 7.04
N TRP A 169 -29.78 -16.08 6.61
CA TRP A 169 -29.83 -16.50 5.22
C TRP A 169 -30.25 -15.35 4.28
N GLU A 170 -31.32 -14.64 4.64
CA GLU A 170 -31.81 -13.53 3.81
C GLU A 170 -30.80 -12.38 3.75
N ALA A 171 -30.14 -12.06 4.86
CA ALA A 171 -29.07 -11.05 4.89
C ALA A 171 -27.90 -11.44 3.94
N GLN A 172 -27.45 -12.70 3.97
CA GLN A 172 -26.40 -13.19 3.07
C GLN A 172 -26.88 -13.23 1.61
N ARG A 173 -28.12 -13.61 1.37
CA ARG A 173 -28.73 -13.59 0.04
C ARG A 173 -28.77 -12.17 -0.53
N GLN A 174 -29.16 -11.17 0.26
CA GLN A 174 -29.18 -9.77 -0.17
C GLN A 174 -27.78 -9.23 -0.48
N ARG A 175 -26.78 -9.55 0.36
CA ARG A 175 -25.37 -9.21 0.09
C ARG A 175 -24.91 -9.82 -1.24
N PHE A 176 -25.23 -11.09 -1.48
CA PHE A 176 -24.89 -11.76 -2.74
C PHE A 176 -25.54 -11.08 -3.95
N LEU A 177 -26.83 -10.74 -3.88
CA LEU A 177 -27.56 -10.08 -4.97
C LEU A 177 -27.01 -8.67 -5.24
N ARG A 178 -26.71 -7.89 -4.21
CA ARG A 178 -26.06 -6.58 -4.37
C ARG A 178 -24.71 -6.72 -5.08
N ALA A 179 -23.87 -7.66 -4.65
CA ALA A 179 -22.60 -7.92 -5.31
C ALA A 179 -22.76 -8.35 -6.78
N CYS A 180 -23.81 -9.11 -7.11
CA CYS A 180 -24.14 -9.43 -8.50
C CYS A 180 -24.51 -8.19 -9.32
N SER A 181 -25.30 -7.27 -8.76
CA SER A 181 -25.71 -6.03 -9.43
C SER A 181 -24.55 -5.04 -9.66
N LEU A 182 -23.53 -5.09 -8.80
CA LEU A 182 -22.33 -4.26 -8.88
C LEU A 182 -21.23 -4.86 -9.77
N ARG A 183 -21.31 -6.12 -10.12
CA ARG A 183 -20.27 -6.88 -10.85
C ARG A 183 -19.65 -6.13 -12.02
N ASP A 184 -20.46 -5.53 -12.86
CA ASP A 184 -20.02 -4.87 -14.08
C ASP A 184 -19.76 -3.36 -13.89
N ARG A 185 -20.03 -2.82 -12.69
CA ARG A 185 -19.90 -1.40 -12.35
C ARG A 185 -18.67 -1.08 -11.49
N VAL A 186 -18.16 -2.05 -10.75
CA VAL A 186 -16.98 -1.86 -9.89
C VAL A 186 -15.76 -1.51 -10.73
N SER A 187 -15.01 -0.46 -10.34
CA SER A 187 -13.83 -0.03 -11.08
C SER A 187 -12.76 -1.12 -11.14
N ALA A 188 -12.06 -1.19 -12.26
CA ALA A 188 -10.87 -2.03 -12.43
C ALA A 188 -9.56 -1.22 -12.36
N ASP A 189 -9.66 0.09 -12.21
CA ASP A 189 -8.51 0.98 -12.20
C ASP A 189 -7.70 0.80 -10.91
N PRO A 190 -6.39 0.87 -10.98
CA PRO A 190 -5.55 0.84 -9.79
C PRO A 190 -5.81 2.08 -8.93
N ARG A 191 -5.89 1.89 -7.61
CA ARG A 191 -6.03 3.00 -6.66
C ARG A 191 -4.71 3.64 -6.31
N ARG A 192 -3.62 2.87 -6.34
CA ARG A 192 -2.26 3.36 -6.17
C ARG A 192 -1.75 3.85 -7.51
N THR A 193 -1.57 5.17 -7.63
CA THR A 193 -1.20 5.84 -8.89
C THR A 193 -0.09 6.86 -8.69
N GLN A 194 0.56 6.87 -7.50
CA GLN A 194 1.66 7.78 -7.21
C GLN A 194 2.74 7.68 -8.31
N ASN A 195 3.23 8.81 -8.78
CA ASN A 195 4.30 8.86 -9.78
C ASN A 195 5.29 9.97 -9.42
N ARG A 196 6.37 9.60 -8.76
CA ARG A 196 7.42 10.52 -8.31
C ARG A 196 8.14 11.26 -9.44
N ALA A 197 8.13 10.71 -10.66
CA ALA A 197 8.73 11.37 -11.82
C ALA A 197 7.91 12.55 -12.35
N THR A 198 6.58 12.53 -12.14
CA THR A 198 5.66 13.50 -12.76
C THR A 198 4.77 14.23 -11.77
N GLU A 199 4.88 13.94 -10.47
CA GLU A 199 4.06 14.61 -9.46
C GLU A 199 4.34 16.12 -9.40
N SER A 200 3.28 16.88 -9.17
CA SER A 200 3.36 18.33 -9.00
C SER A 200 3.39 18.68 -7.51
N ILE A 201 4.52 19.20 -7.07
CA ILE A 201 4.69 19.64 -5.67
C ILE A 201 4.08 21.02 -5.49
N LYS A 202 3.11 21.10 -4.59
CA LYS A 202 2.43 22.35 -4.25
C LYS A 202 2.84 22.80 -2.85
N LEU A 203 2.95 24.11 -2.68
CA LEU A 203 3.10 24.71 -1.36
C LEU A 203 1.80 24.50 -0.57
N LEU A 204 1.88 23.99 0.65
CA LEU A 204 0.71 23.83 1.51
C LEU A 204 0.21 25.21 1.99
N PRO A 205 -1.11 25.45 1.98
CA PRO A 205 -1.67 26.67 2.57
C PRO A 205 -1.45 26.69 4.09
N PRO A 206 -1.43 27.89 4.71
CA PRO A 206 -1.14 28.05 6.13
C PRO A 206 -2.10 27.31 7.07
N ASP A 207 -3.35 27.16 6.65
CA ASP A 207 -4.46 26.56 7.39
C ASP A 207 -4.67 25.08 7.05
N ALA A 208 -3.84 24.50 6.18
CA ALA A 208 -3.96 23.10 5.84
C ALA A 208 -3.80 22.20 7.08
N PRO A 209 -4.67 21.20 7.27
CA PRO A 209 -4.48 20.22 8.33
C PRO A 209 -3.16 19.47 8.11
N PHE A 210 -2.43 19.21 9.20
CA PHE A 210 -1.21 18.40 9.10
C PHE A 210 -1.56 16.97 8.64
N ARG A 211 -0.78 16.49 7.70
CA ARG A 211 -0.76 15.10 7.24
C ARG A 211 0.68 14.73 6.96
N ASN A 212 1.04 13.53 7.33
CA ASN A 212 2.35 12.99 6.99
C ASN A 212 2.54 12.94 5.48
N GLU A 213 3.74 13.25 5.04
CA GLU A 213 4.15 13.12 3.64
C GLU A 213 4.17 11.64 3.26
N PRO A 214 3.48 11.22 2.21
CA PRO A 214 3.49 9.82 1.79
C PRO A 214 4.89 9.36 1.38
N ASP A 215 5.28 8.17 1.84
CA ASP A 215 6.46 7.49 1.32
C ASP A 215 6.27 7.08 -0.15
N THR A 216 7.37 6.80 -0.83
CA THR A 216 7.30 6.35 -2.23
C THR A 216 6.75 4.93 -2.30
N ASP A 217 5.71 4.73 -3.10
CA ASP A 217 5.16 3.39 -3.36
C ASP A 217 6.06 2.62 -4.33
N TRP A 218 6.92 1.78 -3.77
CA TRP A 218 7.87 0.95 -4.50
C TRP A 218 7.22 -0.25 -5.21
N ALA A 219 5.93 -0.52 -5.00
CA ALA A 219 5.19 -1.51 -5.78
C ALA A 219 4.89 -1.01 -7.21
N LEU A 220 5.07 0.29 -7.46
CA LEU A 220 4.83 0.90 -8.76
C LEU A 220 6.12 0.92 -9.61
N PRO A 221 6.16 0.21 -10.74
CA PRO A 221 7.40 0.05 -11.54
C PRO A 221 8.04 1.36 -12.00
N HIS A 222 7.22 2.39 -12.26
CA HIS A 222 7.73 3.71 -12.69
C HIS A 222 8.48 4.44 -11.55
N ASN A 223 8.08 4.28 -10.28
CA ASN A 223 8.83 4.81 -9.15
C ASN A 223 10.17 4.10 -8.96
N VAL A 224 10.19 2.77 -9.17
CA VAL A 224 11.44 2.00 -9.16
C VAL A 224 12.37 2.42 -10.30
N ALA A 225 11.84 2.63 -11.49
CA ALA A 225 12.64 3.12 -12.63
C ALA A 225 13.20 4.52 -12.36
N TRP A 226 12.37 5.42 -11.85
CA TRP A 226 12.76 6.78 -11.50
C TRP A 226 13.91 6.81 -10.49
N ILE A 227 13.84 6.07 -9.38
CA ILE A 227 14.91 6.13 -8.39
C ILE A 227 16.20 5.45 -8.87
N ARG A 228 16.09 4.38 -9.65
CA ARG A 228 17.27 3.75 -10.27
C ARG A 228 18.04 4.71 -11.16
N GLU A 229 17.33 5.52 -11.95
CA GLU A 229 17.93 6.58 -12.77
C GLU A 229 18.65 7.62 -11.90
N LYS A 230 18.01 8.10 -10.83
CA LYS A 230 18.60 9.10 -9.91
C LYS A 230 19.87 8.57 -9.23
N VAL A 231 19.82 7.36 -8.69
CA VAL A 231 20.98 6.72 -8.03
C VAL A 231 22.11 6.46 -9.04
N ALA A 232 21.79 6.01 -10.25
CA ALA A 232 22.81 5.79 -11.29
C ALA A 232 23.48 7.10 -11.71
N ALA A 233 22.70 8.17 -11.88
CA ALA A 233 23.23 9.49 -12.21
C ALA A 233 24.13 10.04 -11.10
N MET A 234 23.74 9.87 -9.82
CA MET A 234 24.56 10.32 -8.67
C MET A 234 25.87 9.55 -8.58
N ARG A 235 25.84 8.23 -8.75
CA ARG A 235 27.06 7.39 -8.71
C ARG A 235 28.04 7.69 -9.86
N ALA A 236 27.58 8.28 -10.94
CA ALA A 236 28.44 8.72 -12.06
C ALA A 236 29.18 10.02 -11.75
N VAL A 237 28.77 10.76 -10.71
CA VAL A 237 29.45 11.99 -10.25
C VAL A 237 30.54 11.61 -9.25
N PRO A 238 31.81 12.00 -9.47
CA PRO A 238 32.85 11.79 -8.46
C PRO A 238 32.44 12.47 -7.14
N MET A 239 32.58 11.78 -6.02
CA MET A 239 32.42 12.40 -4.70
C MET A 239 33.44 13.52 -4.54
N ALA A 240 32.94 14.72 -4.29
CA ALA A 240 33.82 15.83 -3.96
C ALA A 240 34.36 15.66 -2.55
N GLU A 241 35.68 15.76 -2.37
CA GLU A 241 36.23 15.95 -1.02
C GLU A 241 35.73 17.30 -0.46
N VAL A 242 35.01 17.24 0.65
CA VAL A 242 34.60 18.43 1.37
C VAL A 242 35.79 18.83 2.26
N PRO A 243 36.45 19.95 1.98
CA PRO A 243 37.59 20.38 2.84
C PRO A 243 37.08 20.67 4.22
N ALA A 244 37.86 20.30 5.25
CA ALA A 244 37.59 20.71 6.62
C ALA A 244 37.75 22.24 6.73
N ALA A 245 36.75 22.89 7.33
CA ALA A 245 36.81 24.33 7.58
C ALA A 245 37.91 24.64 8.60
N GLY A 246 38.74 25.62 8.31
CA GLY A 246 39.70 26.16 9.22
C GLY A 246 39.07 27.14 10.21
N GLU A 247 39.84 27.57 11.25
CA GLU A 247 39.37 28.48 12.29
C GLU A 247 38.82 29.80 11.69
N ALA A 248 39.50 30.37 10.70
CA ALA A 248 39.09 31.62 10.05
C ALA A 248 37.75 31.48 9.29
N GLU A 249 37.50 30.34 8.71
CA GLU A 249 36.24 30.06 8.01
C GLU A 249 35.06 29.85 8.99
N VAL A 250 35.31 29.21 10.11
CA VAL A 250 34.34 29.06 11.21
C VAL A 250 34.02 30.45 11.81
N GLU A 251 35.01 31.27 12.08
CA GLU A 251 34.80 32.64 12.60
C GLU A 251 34.02 33.51 11.62
N SER A 252 34.34 33.45 10.34
CA SER A 252 33.58 34.14 9.27
C SER A 252 32.14 33.69 9.20
N ALA A 253 31.86 32.39 9.34
CA ALA A 253 30.50 31.84 9.36
C ALA A 253 29.72 32.36 10.60
N LEU A 254 30.31 32.33 11.79
CA LEU A 254 29.72 32.88 13.02
C LEU A 254 29.36 34.35 12.88
N GLN A 255 30.26 35.17 12.32
CA GLN A 255 30.01 36.59 12.07
C GLN A 255 28.86 36.80 11.06
N THR A 256 28.79 35.96 10.01
CA THR A 256 27.70 36.02 9.01
C THR A 256 26.36 35.73 9.66
N VAL A 257 26.25 34.68 10.46
CA VAL A 257 25.03 34.33 11.19
C VAL A 257 24.63 35.38 12.19
N ALA A 258 25.61 35.96 12.93
CA ALA A 258 25.38 37.03 13.89
C ALA A 258 24.80 38.29 13.19
N ASN A 259 25.34 38.68 12.04
CA ASN A 259 24.86 39.79 11.26
C ASN A 259 23.46 39.59 10.70
N ALA A 260 23.03 38.34 10.41
CA ALA A 260 21.72 38.00 9.91
C ALA A 260 20.61 38.03 10.98
N GLN A 261 20.94 38.07 12.27
CA GLN A 261 19.98 37.94 13.38
C GLN A 261 18.84 38.99 13.34
N ALA A 262 19.17 40.25 13.02
CA ALA A 262 18.18 41.33 13.01
C ALA A 262 17.12 41.08 11.89
N ALA A 263 17.57 40.71 10.71
CA ALA A 263 16.68 40.37 9.59
C ALA A 263 15.83 39.11 9.88
N TRP A 264 16.44 38.09 10.48
CA TRP A 264 15.76 36.88 10.90
C TRP A 264 14.67 37.16 11.96
N ARG A 265 14.95 38.00 12.93
CA ARG A 265 13.98 38.43 13.93
C ARG A 265 12.81 39.19 13.30
N ALA A 266 13.09 40.07 12.31
CA ALA A 266 12.07 40.86 11.60
C ALA A 266 11.07 40.03 10.79
N LEU A 267 11.43 38.80 10.38
CA LEU A 267 10.48 37.89 9.71
C LEU A 267 9.28 37.51 10.60
N GLY A 268 9.38 37.56 11.90
CA GLY A 268 8.37 37.11 12.84
C GLY A 268 8.01 35.63 12.67
N PHE A 269 6.96 35.18 13.35
CA PHE A 269 6.53 33.79 13.29
C PHE A 269 5.94 33.43 11.91
N THR A 270 5.09 34.30 11.36
CA THR A 270 4.46 34.08 10.05
C THR A 270 5.47 34.00 8.91
N GLY A 271 6.49 34.84 8.90
CA GLY A 271 7.56 34.80 7.90
C GLY A 271 8.37 33.51 7.97
N ARG A 272 8.74 33.07 9.18
CA ARG A 272 9.48 31.81 9.42
C ARG A 272 8.62 30.59 9.07
N ALA A 273 7.32 30.60 9.41
CA ALA A 273 6.39 29.56 9.00
C ALA A 273 6.29 29.44 7.48
N THR A 274 6.26 30.58 6.78
CA THR A 274 6.25 30.60 5.31
C THR A 274 7.54 29.99 4.73
N LEU A 275 8.71 30.34 5.32
CA LEU A 275 9.99 29.80 4.91
C LEU A 275 10.05 28.28 5.12
N LEU A 276 9.59 27.76 6.26
CA LEU A 276 9.57 26.32 6.53
C LEU A 276 8.69 25.56 5.50
N ARG A 277 7.53 26.11 5.13
CA ARG A 277 6.71 25.49 4.04
C ARG A 277 7.43 25.51 2.70
N GLN A 278 8.20 26.55 2.41
CA GLN A 278 9.02 26.58 1.20
C GLN A 278 10.14 25.55 1.24
N VAL A 279 10.77 25.34 2.41
CA VAL A 279 11.75 24.28 2.64
C VAL A 279 11.11 22.91 2.41
N ALA A 280 9.95 22.62 3.02
CA ALA A 280 9.22 21.36 2.81
C ALA A 280 8.94 21.09 1.33
N ALA A 281 8.43 22.11 0.61
CA ALA A 281 8.19 21.97 -0.83
C ALA A 281 9.50 21.81 -1.63
N GLY A 282 10.60 22.42 -1.18
CA GLY A 282 11.94 22.25 -1.73
C GLY A 282 12.44 20.80 -1.57
N LEU A 283 12.36 20.26 -0.36
CA LEU A 283 12.72 18.87 -0.04
C LEU A 283 11.93 17.89 -0.92
N ALA A 284 10.61 18.09 -1.02
CA ALA A 284 9.76 17.24 -1.86
C ALA A 284 10.17 17.28 -3.34
N ARG A 285 10.46 18.47 -3.91
CA ARG A 285 10.94 18.60 -5.30
C ARG A 285 12.27 17.91 -5.54
N HIS A 286 13.16 17.91 -4.57
CA HIS A 286 14.50 17.34 -4.66
C HIS A 286 14.60 15.92 -4.10
N ARG A 287 13.48 15.29 -3.71
CA ARG A 287 13.40 13.95 -3.08
C ARG A 287 14.34 12.94 -3.75
N GLY A 288 14.25 12.78 -5.06
CA GLY A 288 15.06 11.78 -5.78
C GLY A 288 16.56 12.05 -5.72
N GLY A 289 16.98 13.32 -5.76
CA GLY A 289 18.38 13.72 -5.59
C GLY A 289 18.86 13.46 -4.18
N LEU A 290 18.08 13.86 -3.16
CA LEU A 290 18.38 13.65 -1.74
C LEU A 290 18.53 12.17 -1.41
N ILE A 291 17.59 11.32 -1.85
CA ILE A 291 17.70 9.85 -1.72
C ILE A 291 18.99 9.35 -2.37
N ALA A 292 19.27 9.76 -3.61
CA ALA A 292 20.44 9.30 -4.34
C ALA A 292 21.75 9.70 -3.65
N THR A 293 21.81 10.91 -3.08
CA THR A 293 22.95 11.38 -2.28
C THR A 293 23.13 10.53 -1.02
N MET A 294 22.08 10.33 -0.23
CA MET A 294 22.14 9.51 0.99
C MET A 294 22.56 8.05 0.70
N VAL A 295 22.08 7.48 -0.40
CA VAL A 295 22.48 6.13 -0.85
C VAL A 295 23.96 6.09 -1.25
N SER A 296 24.47 7.14 -1.89
CA SER A 296 25.84 7.18 -2.39
C SER A 296 26.86 7.53 -1.31
N ASP A 297 26.55 8.50 -0.46
CA ASP A 297 27.49 9.05 0.53
C ASP A 297 27.40 8.31 1.87
N ALA A 298 26.20 8.07 2.38
CA ALA A 298 25.99 7.43 3.68
C ALA A 298 25.73 5.91 3.58
N GLY A 299 25.60 5.34 2.37
CA GLY A 299 25.33 3.92 2.18
C GLY A 299 23.93 3.49 2.65
N LYS A 300 22.97 4.41 2.78
CA LYS A 300 21.61 4.09 3.22
C LYS A 300 20.87 3.23 2.20
N ALA A 301 19.97 2.36 2.67
CA ALA A 301 19.01 1.71 1.79
C ALA A 301 18.03 2.74 1.20
N VAL A 302 17.59 2.52 -0.04
CA VAL A 302 16.68 3.46 -0.74
C VAL A 302 15.41 3.72 0.08
N GLY A 303 14.82 2.68 0.69
CA GLY A 303 13.62 2.83 1.51
C GLY A 303 13.86 3.69 2.76
N GLU A 304 14.98 3.50 3.45
CA GLU A 304 15.35 4.29 4.63
C GLU A 304 15.63 5.77 4.26
N ALA A 305 16.28 5.99 3.13
CA ALA A 305 16.52 7.35 2.62
C ALA A 305 15.22 8.05 2.20
N ASP A 306 14.26 7.32 1.62
CA ASP A 306 12.96 7.86 1.22
C ASP A 306 12.12 8.29 2.44
N SER A 307 12.05 7.42 3.46
CA SER A 307 11.33 7.74 4.71
C SER A 307 11.97 8.93 5.43
N GLU A 308 13.29 9.08 5.40
CA GLU A 308 13.96 10.24 5.97
C GLU A 308 13.61 11.55 5.24
N VAL A 309 13.46 11.51 3.91
CA VAL A 309 12.97 12.70 3.17
C VAL A 309 11.53 13.04 3.57
N SER A 310 10.66 12.03 3.72
CA SER A 310 9.29 12.24 4.19
C SER A 310 9.28 12.88 5.59
N GLU A 311 10.10 12.37 6.52
CA GLU A 311 10.23 12.90 7.87
C GLU A 311 10.73 14.35 7.88
N ALA A 312 11.72 14.70 7.07
CA ALA A 312 12.21 16.07 6.95
C ALA A 312 11.13 17.04 6.44
N ILE A 313 10.32 16.59 5.47
CA ILE A 313 9.17 17.36 4.98
C ILE A 313 8.13 17.53 6.08
N ASP A 314 7.85 16.48 6.84
CA ASP A 314 6.89 16.47 7.94
C ASP A 314 7.33 17.44 9.05
N PHE A 315 8.57 17.40 9.47
CA PHE A 315 9.11 18.35 10.47
C PHE A 315 8.94 19.79 10.01
N ALA A 316 9.34 20.12 8.78
CA ALA A 316 9.20 21.47 8.26
C ALA A 316 7.73 21.93 8.22
N ASN A 317 6.80 21.08 7.79
CA ASN A 317 5.38 21.40 7.74
C ASN A 317 4.74 21.46 9.14
N PHE A 318 5.10 20.55 10.03
CA PHE A 318 4.57 20.49 11.39
C PHE A 318 4.94 21.75 12.19
N TYR A 319 6.23 22.13 12.20
CA TYR A 319 6.69 23.32 12.90
C TYR A 319 6.18 24.61 12.24
N ALA A 320 6.06 24.64 10.90
CA ALA A 320 5.44 25.77 10.21
C ALA A 320 4.00 26.02 10.68
N ARG A 321 3.24 24.95 10.97
CA ARG A 321 1.87 25.04 11.48
C ARG A 321 1.83 25.55 12.93
N GLY A 322 2.71 25.05 13.79
CA GLY A 322 2.80 25.50 15.19
C GLY A 322 3.06 27.01 15.29
N PHE A 323 3.90 27.54 14.40
CA PHE A 323 4.16 28.99 14.34
C PHE A 323 3.02 29.82 13.71
N ALA A 324 2.07 29.18 13.05
CA ALA A 324 0.92 29.86 12.44
C ALA A 324 -0.25 30.04 13.43
N ASP A 325 -0.26 29.34 14.57
CA ASP A 325 -1.31 29.43 15.58
C ASP A 325 -0.98 30.52 16.64
N PRO A 326 -1.66 31.69 16.62
CA PRO A 326 -1.42 32.74 17.61
C PRO A 326 -1.67 32.30 19.05
N ALA A 327 -2.63 31.36 19.27
CA ALA A 327 -2.98 30.90 20.60
C ALA A 327 -1.83 30.11 21.26
N PHE A 328 -0.95 29.50 20.46
CA PHE A 328 0.25 28.81 20.98
C PHE A 328 1.22 29.77 21.70
N PHE A 329 1.20 31.05 21.33
CA PHE A 329 2.10 32.06 21.84
C PHE A 329 1.43 33.03 22.83
N ASP A 330 0.13 32.83 23.12
CA ASP A 330 -0.60 33.74 24.01
C ASP A 330 -0.02 33.76 25.43
N GLY A 331 0.20 34.95 25.94
CA GLY A 331 0.79 35.17 27.28
C GLY A 331 2.27 34.84 27.43
N SER A 332 2.97 34.50 26.33
CA SER A 332 4.40 34.16 26.34
C SER A 332 5.21 35.14 25.52
N ASN A 333 6.41 35.51 26.05
CA ASN A 333 7.40 36.31 25.33
C ASN A 333 8.51 35.38 24.81
N PHE A 334 8.62 35.27 23.50
CA PHE A 334 9.61 34.39 22.83
C PHE A 334 10.77 35.25 22.31
N GLU A 335 11.97 34.91 22.72
CA GLU A 335 13.19 35.49 22.17
C GLU A 335 13.96 34.45 21.36
N PRO A 336 14.58 34.84 20.22
CA PRO A 336 15.45 33.97 19.46
C PRO A 336 16.64 33.50 20.28
N LEU A 337 17.05 32.24 20.17
CA LEU A 337 18.23 31.67 20.82
C LEU A 337 19.55 32.28 20.30
N GLY A 338 19.52 32.96 19.17
CA GLY A 338 20.72 33.44 18.50
C GLY A 338 21.32 32.37 17.57
N THR A 339 22.65 32.31 17.54
CA THR A 339 23.40 31.33 16.75
C THR A 339 23.29 29.96 17.37
N VAL A 340 22.94 28.96 16.56
CA VAL A 340 22.79 27.55 16.96
C VAL A 340 23.72 26.69 16.10
N ALA A 341 24.50 25.82 16.74
CA ALA A 341 25.24 24.77 16.02
C ALA A 341 24.36 23.51 15.87
N VAL A 342 24.24 23.01 14.65
CA VAL A 342 23.53 21.77 14.34
C VAL A 342 24.56 20.69 14.03
N VAL A 343 24.61 19.63 14.85
CA VAL A 343 25.55 18.50 14.71
C VAL A 343 24.77 17.22 14.61
N PRO A 344 24.27 16.87 13.40
CA PRO A 344 23.45 15.68 13.21
C PRO A 344 24.31 14.42 13.27
N PRO A 345 23.71 13.25 13.64
CA PRO A 345 24.37 11.96 13.50
C PRO A 345 24.50 11.58 12.01
N TRP A 346 25.53 10.81 11.68
CA TRP A 346 25.83 10.43 10.29
C TRP A 346 24.71 9.66 9.58
N ASN A 347 23.90 8.92 10.36
CA ASN A 347 22.82 8.06 9.84
C ASN A 347 21.48 8.81 9.65
N PHE A 348 21.37 10.06 10.09
CA PHE A 348 20.24 10.97 9.83
C PHE A 348 20.75 12.31 9.28
N PRO A 349 21.30 12.32 8.05
CA PRO A 349 21.98 13.50 7.52
C PRO A 349 21.01 14.58 7.00
N LEU A 350 19.72 14.30 6.90
CA LEU A 350 18.73 15.22 6.33
C LEU A 350 17.64 15.63 7.34
N ALA A 351 17.00 14.67 8.01
CA ALA A 351 15.82 14.97 8.83
C ALA A 351 16.17 15.65 10.16
N ILE A 352 17.34 15.36 10.73
CA ILE A 352 17.78 15.99 11.99
C ILE A 352 18.27 17.42 11.79
N PRO A 353 19.06 17.78 10.78
CA PRO A 353 19.42 19.18 10.51
C PRO A 353 18.27 20.08 10.21
#